data_286809e93beea5b5121452732bed549c
#
_entry.id   286809e93beea5b5121452732bed549c
#
_cell.length_a   1.000
_cell.length_b   1.000
_cell.length_c   1.000
_cell.angle_alpha   90.00
_cell.angle_beta   90.00
_cell.angle_gamma   90.00
#
_symmetry.space_group_name_H-M   'P 1'
#
loop_
_entity.id
_entity.type
_entity.pdbx_description
1 polymer ?
#
loop_
_entity_poly.entity_id
_entity_poly.type
_entity_poly.pdbx_seq_one_letter_code
_entity_poly.pdbx_strand_id
1 'polypeptide(L)'
;EGLPQQQFNEFYASMKLIPEPIRKDFISQGWKICFDVDRINEYSKRKNIYGINGMTVYSEKVIYLADACPLLHEMGHYYQERIETSGMDADVYKTFDIIRNSEKWSGTLYATGRQTSGAEFFADAFQRYVRYGVVRTGSGDKDKKDILKSQQYFDNLASMGWIK
;
A
#
# COMPACT_ATOMS: atom_id res chain seq x y z
N GLU A 1 -18.61 0.19 -19.98
CA GLU A 1 -19.48 -0.34 -18.91
C GLU A 1 -18.96 0.16 -17.57
N GLY A 2 -19.86 0.63 -16.67
CA GLY A 2 -19.47 1.10 -15.35
C GLY A 2 -19.09 -0.06 -14.41
N LEU A 3 -18.37 0.23 -13.33
CA LEU A 3 -18.08 -0.76 -12.29
C LEU A 3 -19.38 -1.32 -11.72
N PRO A 4 -19.46 -2.64 -11.41
CA PRO A 4 -20.54 -3.19 -10.62
C PRO A 4 -20.75 -2.40 -9.31
N GLN A 5 -21.98 -2.18 -8.89
CA GLN A 5 -22.30 -1.36 -7.72
C GLN A 5 -21.55 -1.78 -6.46
N GLN A 6 -21.37 -3.09 -6.25
CA GLN A 6 -20.61 -3.61 -5.11
C GLN A 6 -19.15 -3.14 -5.18
N GLN A 7 -18.49 -3.28 -6.32
CA GLN A 7 -17.11 -2.84 -6.54
C GLN A 7 -16.95 -1.33 -6.34
N PHE A 8 -17.92 -0.56 -6.81
CA PHE A 8 -17.95 0.89 -6.58
C PHE A 8 -18.04 1.22 -5.09
N ASN A 9 -18.90 0.54 -4.35
CA ASN A 9 -19.05 0.76 -2.91
C ASN A 9 -17.78 0.40 -2.14
N GLU A 10 -17.13 -0.73 -2.47
CA GLU A 10 -15.86 -1.17 -1.88
C GLU A 10 -14.72 -0.18 -2.19
N PHE A 11 -14.63 0.26 -3.43
CA PHE A 11 -13.68 1.30 -3.85
C PHE A 11 -13.86 2.58 -3.05
N TYR A 12 -15.08 3.09 -2.98
CA TYR A 12 -15.40 4.31 -2.27
C TYR A 12 -15.12 4.21 -0.76
N ALA A 13 -15.46 3.07 -0.15
CA ALA A 13 -15.15 2.80 1.25
C ALA A 13 -13.63 2.79 1.50
N SER A 14 -12.86 2.15 0.63
CA SER A 14 -11.39 2.11 0.71
C SER A 14 -10.78 3.50 0.51
N MET A 15 -11.26 4.27 -0.46
CA MET A 15 -10.80 5.65 -0.68
C MET A 15 -10.98 6.54 0.55
N LYS A 16 -12.04 6.35 1.32
CA LYS A 16 -12.29 7.11 2.56
C LYS A 16 -11.29 6.80 3.68
N LEU A 17 -10.71 5.61 3.69
CA LEU A 17 -9.71 5.22 4.69
C LEU A 17 -8.35 5.91 4.45
N ILE A 18 -8.06 6.27 3.20
CA ILE A 18 -6.81 6.94 2.87
C ILE A 18 -6.83 8.35 3.47
N PRO A 19 -5.79 8.77 4.22
CA PRO A 19 -5.71 10.12 4.77
C PRO A 19 -5.93 11.22 3.72
N GLU A 20 -6.70 12.22 4.07
CA GLU A 20 -7.06 13.31 3.15
C GLU A 20 -5.84 14.00 2.51
N PRO A 21 -4.75 14.29 3.23
CA PRO A 21 -3.55 14.88 2.63
C PRO A 21 -2.98 14.01 1.50
N ILE A 22 -2.95 12.68 1.68
CA ILE A 22 -2.46 11.74 0.66
C ILE A 22 -3.38 11.74 -0.57
N ARG A 23 -4.71 11.74 -0.37
CA ARG A 23 -5.67 11.80 -1.50
C ARG A 23 -5.55 13.10 -2.29
N LYS A 24 -5.40 14.23 -1.60
CA LYS A 24 -5.22 15.53 -2.23
C LYS A 24 -3.92 15.60 -3.02
N ASP A 25 -2.83 15.09 -2.44
CA ASP A 25 -1.54 15.02 -3.11
C ASP A 25 -1.62 14.12 -4.36
N PHE A 26 -2.20 12.93 -4.25
CA PHE A 26 -2.41 12.01 -5.37
C PHE A 26 -3.08 12.70 -6.57
N ILE A 27 -4.17 13.42 -6.32
CA ILE A 27 -4.89 14.16 -7.37
C ILE A 27 -4.03 15.32 -7.91
N SER A 28 -3.39 16.10 -7.03
CA SER A 28 -2.57 17.25 -7.42
C SER A 28 -1.35 16.89 -8.25
N GLN A 29 -0.79 15.70 -8.01
CA GLN A 29 0.32 15.14 -8.78
C GLN A 29 -0.12 14.56 -10.14
N GLY A 30 -1.42 14.60 -10.46
CA GLY A 30 -1.97 14.12 -11.74
C GLY A 30 -2.11 12.60 -11.83
N TRP A 31 -2.07 11.90 -10.70
CA TRP A 31 -2.29 10.45 -10.66
C TRP A 31 -3.75 10.08 -10.89
N LYS A 32 -3.97 8.89 -11.44
CA LYS A 32 -5.29 8.35 -11.76
C LYS A 32 -5.40 6.90 -11.27
N ILE A 33 -6.64 6.45 -11.09
CA ILE A 33 -6.98 5.05 -10.85
C ILE A 33 -7.80 4.58 -12.03
N CYS A 34 -7.43 3.45 -12.60
CA CYS A 34 -8.09 2.83 -13.76
C CYS A 34 -8.43 1.39 -13.45
N PHE A 35 -9.68 1.00 -13.66
CA PHE A 35 -10.08 -0.40 -13.63
C PHE A 35 -9.85 -1.00 -15.01
N ASP A 36 -8.80 -1.85 -15.14
CA ASP A 36 -8.38 -2.43 -16.39
C ASP A 36 -7.81 -3.85 -16.17
N VAL A 37 -8.71 -4.83 -16.20
CA VAL A 37 -8.39 -6.25 -16.02
C VAL A 37 -7.47 -6.76 -17.12
N ASP A 38 -7.67 -6.29 -18.35
CA ASP A 38 -6.89 -6.76 -19.50
C ASP A 38 -5.43 -6.29 -19.38
N ARG A 39 -5.22 -5.05 -18.99
CA ARG A 39 -3.88 -4.49 -18.72
C ARG A 39 -3.14 -5.29 -17.65
N ILE A 40 -3.83 -5.66 -16.56
CA ILE A 40 -3.24 -6.46 -15.49
C ILE A 40 -2.92 -7.88 -15.97
N ASN A 41 -3.81 -8.50 -16.73
CA ASN A 41 -3.60 -9.83 -17.30
C ASN A 41 -2.43 -9.87 -18.29
N GLU A 42 -2.29 -8.86 -19.15
CA GLU A 42 -1.16 -8.73 -20.06
C GLU A 42 0.18 -8.57 -19.31
N TYR A 43 0.19 -7.73 -18.26
CA TYR A 43 1.36 -7.58 -17.42
C TYR A 43 1.74 -8.89 -16.72
N SER A 44 0.76 -9.59 -16.13
CA SER A 44 0.92 -10.89 -15.48
C SER A 44 1.55 -11.92 -16.43
N LYS A 45 1.01 -12.03 -17.64
CA LYS A 45 1.52 -12.95 -18.66
C LYS A 45 2.97 -12.61 -19.05
N ARG A 46 3.24 -11.33 -19.31
CA ARG A 46 4.58 -10.86 -19.72
C ARG A 46 5.63 -11.09 -18.66
N LYS A 47 5.28 -10.94 -17.38
CA LYS A 47 6.21 -11.11 -16.24
C LYS A 47 6.18 -12.52 -15.66
N ASN A 48 5.30 -13.40 -16.12
CA ASN A 48 5.06 -14.73 -15.56
C ASN A 48 4.76 -14.68 -14.06
N ILE A 49 3.92 -13.71 -13.65
CA ILE A 49 3.48 -13.51 -12.27
C ILE A 49 1.99 -13.81 -12.23
N TYR A 50 1.53 -14.56 -11.22
CA TYR A 50 0.14 -14.94 -11.07
C TYR A 50 -0.50 -14.29 -9.84
N GLY A 51 -1.81 -14.01 -9.95
CA GLY A 51 -2.63 -13.57 -8.83
C GLY A 51 -2.42 -12.12 -8.41
N ILE A 52 -1.94 -11.26 -9.30
CA ILE A 52 -1.95 -9.81 -9.09
C ILE A 52 -3.32 -9.26 -9.51
N ASN A 53 -3.87 -8.37 -8.67
CA ASN A 53 -5.15 -7.70 -8.91
C ASN A 53 -4.99 -6.17 -8.96
N GLY A 54 -3.79 -5.66 -8.70
CA GLY A 54 -3.44 -4.26 -8.77
C GLY A 54 -2.02 -4.05 -9.30
N MET A 55 -1.74 -2.86 -9.78
CA MET A 55 -0.43 -2.49 -10.32
C MET A 55 -0.27 -0.98 -10.32
N THR A 56 0.80 -0.49 -9.66
CA THR A 56 1.18 0.92 -9.71
C THR A 56 2.21 1.17 -10.79
N VAL A 57 1.88 2.03 -11.77
CA VAL A 57 2.77 2.37 -12.90
C VAL A 57 3.20 3.83 -12.77
N TYR A 58 4.40 4.03 -12.23
CA TYR A 58 4.94 5.37 -11.93
C TYR A 58 5.13 6.24 -13.16
N SER A 59 5.62 5.67 -14.26
CA SER A 59 5.85 6.41 -15.51
C SER A 59 4.57 6.94 -16.15
N GLU A 60 3.44 6.28 -15.91
CA GLU A 60 2.12 6.66 -16.43
C GLU A 60 1.33 7.48 -15.39
N LYS A 61 1.76 7.48 -14.12
CA LYS A 61 1.02 8.00 -12.97
C LYS A 61 -0.38 7.39 -12.87
N VAL A 62 -0.47 6.07 -13.00
CA VAL A 62 -1.72 5.33 -12.95
C VAL A 62 -1.60 4.14 -12.02
N ILE A 63 -2.61 3.94 -11.20
CA ILE A 63 -2.87 2.69 -10.49
C ILE A 63 -3.91 1.93 -11.29
N TYR A 64 -3.55 0.75 -11.79
CA TYR A 64 -4.47 -0.17 -12.45
C TYR A 64 -5.01 -1.18 -11.44
N LEU A 65 -6.30 -1.44 -11.48
CA LEU A 65 -7.01 -2.36 -10.58
C LEU A 65 -7.84 -3.34 -11.40
N ALA A 66 -7.83 -4.63 -11.03
CA ALA A 66 -8.77 -5.61 -11.54
C ALA A 66 -10.11 -5.56 -10.78
N ASP A 67 -10.03 -5.25 -9.49
CA ASP A 67 -11.17 -5.04 -8.59
C ASP A 67 -10.81 -3.99 -7.52
N ALA A 68 -11.70 -3.71 -6.58
CA ALA A 68 -11.47 -2.67 -5.56
C ALA A 68 -10.52 -3.12 -4.43
N CYS A 69 -10.25 -4.42 -4.30
CA CYS A 69 -9.54 -4.99 -3.14
C CYS A 69 -8.10 -4.47 -2.96
N PRO A 70 -7.25 -4.36 -4.02
CA PRO A 70 -5.86 -3.96 -3.85
C PRO A 70 -5.64 -2.45 -3.70
N LEU A 71 -6.68 -1.62 -3.78
CA LEU A 71 -6.55 -0.16 -3.79
C LEU A 71 -5.65 0.39 -2.68
N LEU A 72 -5.84 -0.04 -1.44
CA LEU A 72 -5.05 0.48 -0.31
C LEU A 72 -3.58 0.06 -0.39
N HIS A 73 -3.30 -1.13 -0.91
CA HIS A 73 -1.95 -1.61 -1.15
C HIS A 73 -1.26 -0.78 -2.23
N GLU A 74 -1.91 -0.59 -3.36
CA GLU A 74 -1.37 0.21 -4.47
C GLU A 74 -1.18 1.69 -4.09
N MET A 75 -2.08 2.24 -3.28
CA MET A 75 -1.88 3.57 -2.69
C MET A 75 -0.69 3.63 -1.73
N GLY A 76 -0.34 2.51 -1.09
CA GLY A 76 0.89 2.37 -0.31
C GLY A 76 2.14 2.54 -1.19
N HIS A 77 2.19 1.92 -2.37
CA HIS A 77 3.28 2.10 -3.32
C HIS A 77 3.39 3.55 -3.80
N TYR A 78 2.26 4.16 -4.17
CA TYR A 78 2.22 5.59 -4.50
C TYR A 78 2.81 6.44 -3.37
N TYR A 79 2.36 6.21 -2.14
CA TYR A 79 2.75 7.03 -1.00
C TYR A 79 4.24 6.84 -0.64
N GLN A 80 4.79 5.63 -0.77
CA GLN A 80 6.21 5.38 -0.58
C GLN A 80 7.06 6.20 -1.55
N GLU A 81 6.71 6.20 -2.84
CA GLU A 81 7.36 7.03 -3.85
C GLU A 81 7.28 8.52 -3.52
N ARG A 82 6.14 8.97 -2.99
CA ARG A 82 5.98 10.38 -2.59
C ARG A 82 6.84 10.76 -1.39
N ILE A 83 7.00 9.86 -0.42
CA ILE A 83 7.90 10.08 0.72
C ILE A 83 9.34 10.28 0.24
N GLU A 84 9.82 9.43 -0.67
CA GLU A 84 11.16 9.55 -1.26
C GLU A 84 11.31 10.85 -2.05
N THR A 85 10.44 11.06 -3.02
CA THR A 85 10.55 12.17 -3.98
C THR A 85 10.28 13.53 -3.38
N SER A 86 9.53 13.62 -2.28
CA SER A 86 9.33 14.85 -1.52
C SER A 86 10.49 15.20 -0.58
N GLY A 87 11.42 14.28 -0.39
CA GLY A 87 12.52 14.44 0.57
C GLY A 87 12.13 14.26 2.03
N MET A 88 10.94 13.72 2.32
CA MET A 88 10.52 13.39 3.69
C MET A 88 11.39 12.27 4.27
N ASP A 89 11.70 11.25 3.48
CA ASP A 89 12.66 10.19 3.77
C ASP A 89 13.24 9.68 2.45
N ALA A 90 14.41 10.18 2.07
CA ALA A 90 15.08 9.78 0.83
C ALA A 90 15.55 8.31 0.82
N ASP A 91 15.61 7.68 1.99
CA ASP A 91 16.02 6.28 2.16
C ASP A 91 14.84 5.34 2.48
N VAL A 92 13.58 5.74 2.27
CA VAL A 92 12.39 4.98 2.68
C VAL A 92 12.40 3.52 2.20
N TYR A 93 12.84 3.26 0.98
CA TYR A 93 12.94 1.90 0.44
C TYR A 93 13.94 1.06 1.23
N LYS A 94 15.13 1.61 1.49
CA LYS A 94 16.17 0.97 2.29
C LYS A 94 15.75 0.79 3.76
N THR A 95 15.09 1.80 4.31
CA THR A 95 14.51 1.76 5.66
C THR A 95 13.56 0.58 5.79
N PHE A 96 12.66 0.40 4.84
CA PHE A 96 11.70 -0.71 4.88
C PHE A 96 12.29 -2.08 4.55
N ASP A 97 13.35 -2.18 3.78
CA ASP A 97 14.11 -3.42 3.65
C ASP A 97 14.74 -3.85 5.00
N ILE A 98 15.27 -2.89 5.77
CA ILE A 98 15.82 -3.15 7.11
C ILE A 98 14.72 -3.54 8.09
N ILE A 99 13.60 -2.81 8.11
CA ILE A 99 12.47 -3.08 8.99
C ILE A 99 11.92 -4.48 8.70
N ARG A 100 11.68 -4.81 7.44
CA ARG A 100 11.21 -6.13 6.99
C ARG A 100 12.08 -7.27 7.53
N ASN A 101 13.39 -7.12 7.44
CA ASN A 101 14.32 -8.15 7.92
C ASN A 101 14.35 -8.28 9.46
N SER A 102 14.00 -7.22 10.19
CA SER A 102 13.99 -7.20 11.66
C SER A 102 12.62 -7.58 12.26
N GLU A 103 11.53 -7.43 11.52
CA GLU A 103 10.17 -7.70 11.98
C GLU A 103 9.67 -9.03 11.43
N LYS A 104 9.55 -10.04 12.30
CA LYS A 104 8.92 -11.31 11.96
C LYS A 104 7.43 -11.20 12.27
N TRP A 105 6.62 -10.95 11.26
CA TRP A 105 5.17 -10.96 11.44
C TRP A 105 4.63 -12.38 11.38
N SER A 106 3.88 -12.76 12.38
CA SER A 106 3.05 -13.98 12.38
C SER A 106 1.70 -13.65 11.74
N GLY A 107 1.62 -13.46 10.44
CA GLY A 107 0.37 -13.10 9.81
C GLY A 107 0.26 -13.53 8.36
N THR A 108 -0.96 -13.81 7.94
CA THR A 108 -1.36 -14.55 6.74
C THR A 108 -0.80 -14.08 5.40
N LEU A 109 -0.45 -12.83 5.22
CA LEU A 109 0.11 -12.34 3.95
C LEU A 109 1.61 -12.63 3.86
N TYR A 110 2.32 -12.62 4.97
CA TYR A 110 3.75 -12.93 5.06
C TYR A 110 4.06 -14.42 4.94
N ALA A 111 3.15 -15.27 5.45
CA ALA A 111 3.28 -16.72 5.32
C ALA A 111 3.19 -17.21 3.87
N THR A 112 2.68 -16.38 2.95
CA THR A 112 2.51 -16.76 1.54
C THR A 112 3.70 -16.43 0.64
N GLY A 113 4.81 -15.92 1.19
CA GLY A 113 6.01 -15.58 0.41
C GLY A 113 5.84 -14.40 -0.57
N ARG A 114 4.74 -13.66 -0.48
CA ARG A 114 4.44 -12.54 -1.38
C ARG A 114 5.26 -11.29 -1.12
N GLN A 115 5.99 -11.23 -0.03
CA GLN A 115 6.79 -10.05 0.29
C GLN A 115 8.24 -10.26 -0.08
N THR A 116 8.51 -9.95 -1.30
CA THR A 116 9.84 -10.08 -1.90
C THR A 116 10.74 -8.87 -1.64
N SER A 117 10.17 -7.72 -1.21
CA SER A 117 10.92 -6.46 -1.05
C SER A 117 10.37 -5.59 0.07
N GLY A 118 11.15 -4.60 0.50
CA GLY A 118 10.72 -3.56 1.44
C GLY A 118 9.57 -2.71 0.89
N ALA A 119 9.46 -2.57 -0.43
CA ALA A 119 8.35 -1.86 -1.06
C ALA A 119 7.01 -2.57 -0.86
N GLU A 120 6.96 -3.89 -1.08
CA GLU A 120 5.77 -4.69 -0.79
C GLU A 120 5.42 -4.67 0.70
N PHE A 121 6.45 -4.70 1.54
CA PHE A 121 6.26 -4.61 2.98
C PHE A 121 5.69 -3.26 3.41
N PHE A 122 6.17 -2.15 2.83
CA PHE A 122 5.61 -0.82 3.06
C PHE A 122 4.14 -0.75 2.66
N ALA A 123 3.81 -1.21 1.46
CA ALA A 123 2.45 -1.16 0.92
C ALA A 123 1.45 -1.95 1.78
N ASP A 124 1.84 -3.16 2.22
CA ASP A 124 1.03 -3.97 3.14
C ASP A 124 0.89 -3.32 4.53
N ALA A 125 1.97 -2.76 5.06
CA ALA A 125 1.96 -2.07 6.35
C ALA A 125 1.08 -0.81 6.29
N PHE A 126 1.18 -0.02 5.21
CA PHE A 126 0.33 1.13 4.96
C PHE A 126 -1.15 0.73 4.89
N GLN A 127 -1.49 -0.28 4.07
CA GLN A 127 -2.86 -0.78 3.96
C GLN A 127 -3.45 -1.15 5.33
N ARG A 128 -2.67 -1.83 6.18
CA ARG A 128 -3.12 -2.22 7.53
C ARG A 128 -3.29 -1.01 8.43
N TYR A 129 -2.31 -0.11 8.41
CA TYR A 129 -2.35 1.09 9.24
C TYR A 129 -3.58 1.95 8.92
N VAL A 130 -3.85 2.25 7.67
CA VAL A 130 -5.01 3.10 7.30
C VAL A 130 -6.35 2.40 7.54
N ARG A 131 -6.38 1.06 7.48
CA ARG A 131 -7.60 0.29 7.69
C ARG A 131 -7.94 0.07 9.17
N TYR A 132 -6.93 -0.13 10.01
CA TYR A 132 -7.11 -0.59 11.39
C TYR A 132 -6.47 0.35 12.43
N GLY A 133 -5.74 1.38 12.04
CA GLY A 133 -4.96 2.24 12.93
C GLY A 133 -3.70 1.55 13.50
N VAL A 134 -3.47 0.29 13.12
CA VAL A 134 -2.33 -0.51 13.59
C VAL A 134 -1.77 -1.37 12.45
N VAL A 135 -0.45 -1.56 12.45
CA VAL A 135 0.20 -2.40 11.46
C VAL A 135 -0.01 -3.89 11.77
N ARG A 136 -0.10 -4.25 13.04
CA ARG A 136 -0.23 -5.63 13.52
C ARG A 136 -1.70 -6.02 13.68
N THR A 137 -2.12 -7.16 13.10
CA THR A 137 -3.52 -7.66 13.16
C THR A 137 -3.65 -9.15 13.51
N GLY A 138 -2.58 -9.83 13.92
CA GLY A 138 -2.62 -11.27 14.22
C GLY A 138 -2.95 -11.60 15.67
N SER A 139 -3.75 -12.65 15.91
CA SER A 139 -4.09 -13.13 17.26
C SER A 139 -2.89 -13.67 18.04
N GLY A 140 -1.80 -14.06 17.35
CA GLY A 140 -0.56 -14.54 17.98
C GLY A 140 0.37 -13.44 18.50
N ASP A 141 0.03 -12.18 18.25
CA ASP A 141 0.89 -11.03 18.62
C ASP A 141 0.45 -10.30 19.90
N LYS A 142 -0.60 -10.78 20.57
CA LYS A 142 -1.16 -10.13 21.77
C LYS A 142 -0.17 -10.01 22.94
N ASP A 143 0.85 -10.86 22.97
CA ASP A 143 1.81 -10.92 24.07
C ASP A 143 3.11 -10.15 23.80
N LYS A 144 3.29 -9.58 22.61
CA LYS A 144 4.48 -8.78 22.32
C LYS A 144 4.25 -7.32 22.70
N LYS A 145 4.92 -6.88 23.75
CA LYS A 145 4.86 -5.52 24.30
C LYS A 145 5.56 -4.48 23.42
N ASP A 146 6.40 -4.89 22.49
CA ASP A 146 7.21 -3.98 21.70
C ASP A 146 6.40 -3.43 20.51
N ILE A 147 6.38 -2.11 20.41
CA ILE A 147 5.81 -1.42 19.26
C ILE A 147 6.69 -1.70 18.04
N LEU A 148 6.09 -2.16 16.93
CA LEU A 148 6.81 -2.41 15.70
C LEU A 148 7.43 -1.13 15.15
N LYS A 149 8.60 -1.21 14.55
CA LYS A 149 9.25 -0.08 13.87
C LYS A 149 8.41 0.44 12.71
N SER A 150 7.74 -0.46 11.98
CA SER A 150 6.78 -0.09 10.95
C SER A 150 5.60 0.68 11.52
N GLN A 151 5.07 0.30 12.69
CA GLN A 151 4.03 1.07 13.40
C GLN A 151 4.53 2.46 13.76
N GLN A 152 5.71 2.56 14.41
CA GLN A 152 6.31 3.83 14.79
C GLN A 152 6.53 4.75 13.58
N TYR A 153 6.92 4.19 12.45
CA TYR A 153 7.13 4.94 11.23
C TYR A 153 5.82 5.61 10.76
N PHE A 154 4.72 4.87 10.70
CA PHE A 154 3.42 5.44 10.31
C PHE A 154 2.83 6.36 11.37
N ASP A 155 3.03 6.11 12.65
CA ASP A 155 2.63 7.02 13.73
C ASP A 155 3.35 8.38 13.59
N ASN A 156 4.63 8.37 13.25
CA ASN A 156 5.40 9.59 12.98
C ASN A 156 4.87 10.33 11.76
N LEU A 157 4.61 9.63 10.63
CA LEU A 157 4.04 10.25 9.44
C LEU A 157 2.66 10.87 9.73
N ALA A 158 1.82 10.18 10.47
CA ALA A 158 0.51 10.68 10.88
C ALA A 158 0.62 11.93 11.76
N SER A 159 1.54 11.93 12.72
CA SER A 159 1.80 13.09 13.60
C SER A 159 2.32 14.31 12.85
N MET A 160 3.02 14.12 11.74
CA MET A 160 3.51 15.17 10.85
C MET A 160 2.48 15.63 9.81
N GLY A 161 1.28 15.04 9.80
CA GLY A 161 0.21 15.36 8.85
C GLY A 161 0.33 14.63 7.50
N TRP A 162 1.08 13.52 7.41
CA TRP A 162 1.27 12.62 6.27
C TRP A 162 2.10 13.19 5.11
N ILE A 163 1.89 14.44 4.73
CA ILE A 163 2.59 15.10 3.62
C ILE A 163 3.02 16.50 4.11
N LYS A 164 4.26 16.86 3.83
CA LYS A 164 4.81 18.19 4.07
C LYS A 164 4.63 19.08 2.85
#